data_57a71c376177b534f35f1e21c3ba437e
#
_entry.id   57a71c376177b534f35f1e21c3ba437e
#
_cell.length_a   1.000
_cell.length_b   1.000
_cell.length_c   1.000
_cell.angle_alpha   90.00
_cell.angle_beta   90.00
_cell.angle_gamma   90.00
#
_symmetry.space_group_name_H-M   'P 1'
#
loop_
_entity.id
_entity.type
_entity.pdbx_description
1 polymer ?
#
loop_
_entity_poly.entity_id
_entity_poly.type
_entity_poly.pdbx_seq_one_letter_code
_entity_poly.pdbx_strand_id
1 'polypeptide(L)'
;MIISENPTDLIFNKIKSIYLNYYDNNFKYVLDEKVLFNTQNKKYNIIVGVKGRENYLHTTIKYLKNSINYSNNPLDYNIIICEHDYEPTHRSYCLKNNIDYGFIDLKKSNTNNLYSRSLVFNFAVKCFPQSEWYLLHDCDLLTPNLFFKNLEDLTKSCKTWIQPYSNKMVLNLSSDDTRDIQNSELKVIKNLDEEYYLKVKKNIPGAVGGSILVPNNLFYEVGGFDNELFYGYAPEDALFWFKLECLFQKIEFHTHWYNHFGAAKYPSNNNLYHQWHPIEINKNTEHENMVNLRNNYVSLDYKKIKELISLKKELFLNA
;
A
#
# COMPACT_ATOMS: atom_id res chain seq x y z
N MET A 1 -16.74 -4.68 45.40
CA MET A 1 -17.04 -5.40 44.15
C MET A 1 -16.16 -4.81 43.05
N ILE A 2 -15.05 -5.47 42.73
CA ILE A 2 -14.18 -5.03 41.61
C ILE A 2 -14.95 -5.43 40.35
N ILE A 3 -15.54 -4.45 39.69
CA ILE A 3 -16.11 -4.65 38.35
C ILE A 3 -14.88 -4.86 37.43
N SER A 4 -14.61 -6.10 37.07
CA SER A 4 -13.59 -6.38 36.07
C SER A 4 -14.04 -5.70 34.74
N GLU A 5 -13.27 -4.75 34.24
CA GLU A 5 -13.52 -4.17 32.92
C GLU A 5 -13.64 -5.30 31.88
N ASN A 6 -14.58 -5.14 30.98
CA ASN A 6 -14.76 -6.10 29.90
C ASN A 6 -13.47 -6.12 29.03
N PRO A 7 -12.88 -7.29 28.75
CA PRO A 7 -11.64 -7.38 27.94
C PRO A 7 -11.70 -6.62 26.61
N THR A 8 -12.86 -6.57 25.97
CA THR A 8 -13.05 -5.82 24.70
C THR A 8 -13.01 -4.31 24.89
N ASP A 9 -13.42 -3.80 26.07
CA ASP A 9 -13.32 -2.37 26.41
C ASP A 9 -11.88 -1.97 26.68
N LEU A 10 -11.10 -2.82 27.33
CA LEU A 10 -9.65 -2.60 27.53
C LEU A 10 -8.90 -2.50 26.18
N ILE A 11 -9.18 -3.41 25.26
CA ILE A 11 -8.60 -3.41 23.91
C ILE A 11 -8.97 -2.13 23.17
N PHE A 12 -10.25 -1.79 23.14
CA PHE A 12 -10.76 -0.57 22.50
C PHE A 12 -10.09 0.68 23.06
N ASN A 13 -10.05 0.84 24.37
CA ASN A 13 -9.43 1.99 25.04
C ASN A 13 -7.93 2.07 24.78
N LYS A 14 -7.24 0.93 24.72
CA LYS A 14 -5.81 0.87 24.37
C LYS A 14 -5.56 1.40 22.94
N ILE A 15 -6.31 0.93 21.94
CA ILE A 15 -6.16 1.38 20.54
C ILE A 15 -6.50 2.86 20.41
N LYS A 16 -7.60 3.29 21.04
CA LYS A 16 -8.01 4.69 21.08
C LYS A 16 -6.92 5.59 21.68
N SER A 17 -6.30 5.17 22.77
CA SER A 17 -5.20 5.89 23.41
C SER A 17 -3.97 6.00 22.50
N ILE A 18 -3.62 4.95 21.75
CA ILE A 18 -2.50 4.99 20.79
C ILE A 18 -2.77 6.06 19.71
N TYR A 19 -3.97 6.09 19.13
CA TYR A 19 -4.33 7.12 18.14
C TYR A 19 -4.24 8.52 18.71
N LEU A 20 -4.88 8.78 19.85
CA LEU A 20 -4.88 10.09 20.48
C LEU A 20 -3.45 10.54 20.82
N ASN A 21 -2.64 9.69 21.42
CA ASN A 21 -1.26 10.03 21.79
C ASN A 21 -0.38 10.32 20.57
N TYR A 22 -0.59 9.64 19.45
CA TYR A 22 0.18 9.86 18.22
C TYR A 22 -0.08 11.24 17.63
N TYR A 23 -1.34 11.70 17.65
CA TYR A 23 -1.77 12.97 17.05
C TYR A 23 -1.80 14.15 18.06
N ASP A 24 -1.69 13.91 19.37
CA ASP A 24 -1.79 14.94 20.42
C ASP A 24 -0.65 15.97 20.41
N ASN A 25 0.48 15.66 19.79
CA ASN A 25 1.68 16.54 19.78
C ASN A 25 1.77 17.45 18.55
N ASN A 26 0.64 17.95 18.03
CA ASN A 26 0.62 18.71 16.78
C ASN A 26 1.26 17.97 15.59
N PHE A 27 1.11 16.66 15.55
CA PHE A 27 1.60 15.85 14.44
C PHE A 27 1.03 16.37 13.12
N LYS A 28 1.89 16.54 12.13
CA LYS A 28 1.51 16.93 10.77
C LYS A 28 2.25 16.08 9.76
N TYR A 29 1.55 15.74 8.69
CA TYR A 29 2.17 15.10 7.54
C TYR A 29 2.98 16.13 6.74
N VAL A 30 4.26 16.29 7.08
CA VAL A 30 5.19 17.20 6.41
C VAL A 30 6.41 16.41 5.95
N LEU A 31 6.66 16.40 4.65
CA LEU A 31 7.85 15.77 4.07
C LEU A 31 9.10 16.58 4.39
N ASP A 32 10.22 15.90 4.71
CA ASP A 32 11.53 16.55 4.90
C ASP A 32 12.06 17.12 3.58
N GLU A 33 11.82 16.43 2.46
CA GLU A 33 12.02 16.97 1.11
C GLU A 33 10.82 16.66 0.22
N LYS A 34 10.54 17.58 -0.71
CA LYS A 34 9.48 17.43 -1.71
C LYS A 34 9.89 18.02 -3.04
N VAL A 35 9.74 17.24 -4.10
CA VAL A 35 9.92 17.66 -5.49
C VAL A 35 8.63 17.40 -6.25
N LEU A 36 8.11 18.42 -6.93
CA LEU A 36 6.90 18.35 -7.72
C LEU A 36 7.20 18.72 -9.18
N PHE A 37 6.87 17.81 -10.08
CA PHE A 37 6.81 18.05 -11.52
C PHE A 37 5.36 18.24 -11.99
N ASN A 38 4.41 17.58 -11.31
CA ASN A 38 3.00 17.66 -11.58
C ASN A 38 2.29 18.44 -10.48
N THR A 39 1.80 19.63 -10.82
CA THR A 39 1.05 20.50 -9.90
C THR A 39 -0.47 20.36 -10.04
N GLN A 40 -0.93 19.69 -11.10
CA GLN A 40 -2.34 19.46 -11.37
C GLN A 40 -2.82 18.14 -10.78
N ASN A 41 -4.09 18.11 -10.38
CA ASN A 41 -4.74 16.87 -9.99
C ASN A 41 -4.84 15.94 -11.21
N LYS A 42 -4.42 14.70 -11.02
CA LYS A 42 -4.53 13.61 -12.00
C LYS A 42 -5.68 12.70 -11.63
N LYS A 43 -6.13 11.89 -12.55
CA LYS A 43 -7.12 10.87 -12.23
C LYS A 43 -6.55 9.77 -11.36
N TYR A 44 -5.29 9.39 -11.61
CA TYR A 44 -4.60 8.33 -10.87
C TYR A 44 -3.24 8.82 -10.36
N ASN A 45 -3.03 8.75 -9.05
CA ASN A 45 -1.70 8.83 -8.46
C ASN A 45 -1.21 7.42 -8.13
N ILE A 46 -0.07 7.04 -8.70
CA ILE A 46 0.63 5.80 -8.41
C ILE A 46 1.70 6.13 -7.37
N ILE A 47 1.48 5.69 -6.14
CA ILE A 47 2.37 5.96 -5.02
C ILE A 47 3.22 4.73 -4.77
N VAL A 48 4.54 4.89 -4.91
CA VAL A 48 5.53 3.84 -4.68
C VAL A 48 6.32 4.17 -3.43
N GLY A 49 6.15 3.35 -2.39
CA GLY A 49 6.92 3.47 -1.16
C GLY A 49 8.25 2.74 -1.27
N VAL A 50 9.35 3.34 -0.78
CA VAL A 50 10.68 2.72 -0.90
C VAL A 50 11.59 3.02 0.30
N LYS A 51 12.47 2.04 0.60
CA LYS A 51 13.69 2.17 1.39
C LYS A 51 14.78 1.37 0.73
N GLY A 52 15.90 2.02 0.34
CA GLY A 52 16.93 1.35 -0.46
C GLY A 52 16.38 0.74 -1.76
N ARG A 53 16.76 -0.50 -2.09
CA ARG A 53 16.20 -1.30 -3.20
C ARG A 53 16.26 -0.62 -4.59
N GLU A 54 17.36 0.07 -4.90
CA GLU A 54 17.51 0.91 -6.10
C GLU A 54 17.14 0.17 -7.39
N ASN A 55 17.74 -1.00 -7.65
CA ASN A 55 17.50 -1.76 -8.88
C ASN A 55 16.03 -2.23 -9.00
N TYR A 56 15.41 -2.60 -7.88
CA TYR A 56 14.01 -3.01 -7.86
C TYR A 56 13.09 -1.85 -8.20
N LEU A 57 13.29 -0.70 -7.55
CA LEU A 57 12.53 0.50 -7.82
C LEU A 57 12.65 0.94 -9.29
N HIS A 58 13.89 1.05 -9.81
CA HIS A 58 14.12 1.49 -11.19
C HIS A 58 13.42 0.56 -12.19
N THR A 59 13.49 -0.74 -11.94
CA THR A 59 12.79 -1.73 -12.75
C THR A 59 11.28 -1.55 -12.65
N THR A 60 10.71 -1.44 -11.44
CA THR A 60 9.28 -1.20 -11.23
C THR A 60 8.80 0.06 -11.95
N ILE A 61 9.51 1.18 -11.84
CA ILE A 61 9.17 2.43 -12.51
C ILE A 61 9.18 2.29 -14.04
N LYS A 62 10.17 1.59 -14.59
CA LYS A 62 10.25 1.28 -16.02
C LYS A 62 8.99 0.54 -16.51
N TYR A 63 8.49 -0.41 -15.72
CA TYR A 63 7.31 -1.21 -16.04
C TYR A 63 6.00 -0.42 -15.87
N LEU A 64 5.90 0.37 -14.81
CA LEU A 64 4.78 1.28 -14.62
C LEU A 64 4.66 2.27 -15.78
N LYS A 65 5.75 2.94 -16.16
CA LYS A 65 5.77 3.86 -17.32
C LYS A 65 5.37 3.18 -18.61
N ASN A 66 5.90 1.97 -18.84
CA ASN A 66 5.53 1.20 -20.02
C ASN A 66 4.03 0.86 -20.03
N SER A 67 3.49 0.37 -18.92
CA SER A 67 2.06 0.05 -18.81
C SER A 67 1.16 1.29 -18.93
N ILE A 68 1.57 2.44 -18.42
CA ILE A 68 0.88 3.72 -18.61
C ILE A 68 0.80 4.08 -20.10
N ASN A 69 1.85 3.87 -20.88
CA ASN A 69 1.85 4.15 -22.33
C ASN A 69 0.83 3.29 -23.11
N TYR A 70 0.41 2.15 -22.55
CA TYR A 70 -0.65 1.31 -23.14
C TYR A 70 -2.05 1.60 -22.56
N SER A 71 -2.18 2.55 -21.64
CA SER A 71 -3.48 2.99 -21.11
C SER A 71 -4.26 3.80 -22.14
N ASN A 72 -5.56 4.00 -21.91
CA ASN A 72 -6.39 4.80 -22.81
C ASN A 72 -6.01 6.30 -22.78
N ASN A 73 -5.56 6.81 -21.63
CA ASN A 73 -5.09 8.18 -21.49
C ASN A 73 -3.86 8.26 -20.57
N PRO A 74 -2.63 8.19 -21.11
CA PRO A 74 -1.41 8.28 -20.32
C PRO A 74 -1.28 9.56 -19.46
N LEU A 75 -1.93 10.65 -19.88
CA LEU A 75 -1.89 11.93 -19.15
C LEU A 75 -2.69 11.94 -17.86
N ASP A 76 -3.56 10.96 -17.65
CA ASP A 76 -4.35 10.80 -16.42
C ASP A 76 -3.52 10.29 -15.24
N TYR A 77 -2.30 9.84 -15.48
CA TYR A 77 -1.46 9.20 -14.48
C TYR A 77 -0.34 10.10 -13.98
N ASN A 78 -0.03 9.96 -12.70
CA ASN A 78 1.15 10.52 -12.06
C ASN A 78 1.85 9.44 -11.24
N ILE A 79 3.18 9.40 -11.27
CA ILE A 79 3.99 8.53 -10.42
C ILE A 79 4.62 9.38 -9.33
N ILE A 80 4.45 8.95 -8.08
CA ILE A 80 4.99 9.56 -6.88
C ILE A 80 5.87 8.52 -6.19
N ILE A 81 7.15 8.81 -6.01
CA ILE A 81 8.04 8.01 -5.17
C ILE A 81 8.11 8.69 -3.80
N CYS A 82 7.80 7.95 -2.75
CA CYS A 82 7.94 8.42 -1.39
C CYS A 82 8.93 7.52 -0.65
N GLU A 83 10.09 8.09 -0.31
CA GLU A 83 11.20 7.41 0.33
C GLU A 83 11.18 7.64 1.84
N HIS A 84 11.33 6.55 2.61
CA HIS A 84 11.46 6.59 4.04
C HIS A 84 12.76 5.90 4.44
N ASP A 85 13.85 6.67 4.50
CA ASP A 85 15.21 6.18 4.72
C ASP A 85 16.04 7.20 5.53
N TYR A 86 17.28 6.88 5.79
CA TYR A 86 18.23 7.76 6.48
C TYR A 86 18.71 8.93 5.63
N GLU A 87 18.75 8.73 4.31
CA GLU A 87 19.22 9.71 3.31
C GLU A 87 18.38 9.61 2.04
N PRO A 88 18.17 10.73 1.30
CA PRO A 88 17.34 10.79 0.10
C PRO A 88 18.05 10.18 -1.13
N THR A 89 18.23 8.86 -1.14
CA THR A 89 19.04 8.14 -2.14
C THR A 89 18.43 8.14 -3.53
N HIS A 90 17.09 8.15 -3.63
CA HIS A 90 16.37 8.11 -4.91
C HIS A 90 16.08 9.48 -5.52
N ARG A 91 16.39 10.58 -4.83
CA ARG A 91 16.12 11.94 -5.27
C ARG A 91 16.68 12.23 -6.67
N SER A 92 17.95 11.92 -6.91
CA SER A 92 18.61 12.19 -8.21
C SER A 92 17.97 11.44 -9.37
N TYR A 93 17.56 10.19 -9.13
CA TYR A 93 16.82 9.40 -10.12
C TYR A 93 15.47 10.02 -10.44
N CYS A 94 14.73 10.47 -9.44
CA CYS A 94 13.42 11.11 -9.62
C CYS A 94 13.52 12.41 -10.40
N LEU A 95 14.51 13.26 -10.06
CA LEU A 95 14.79 14.50 -10.80
C LEU A 95 15.08 14.24 -12.28
N LYS A 96 15.98 13.29 -12.59
CA LYS A 96 16.35 12.92 -13.96
C LYS A 96 15.16 12.39 -14.78
N ASN A 97 14.20 11.77 -14.13
CA ASN A 97 13.07 11.09 -14.76
C ASN A 97 11.75 11.87 -14.70
N ASN A 98 11.75 13.12 -14.18
CA ASN A 98 10.57 13.96 -13.95
C ASN A 98 9.47 13.22 -13.17
N ILE A 99 9.83 12.61 -12.04
CA ILE A 99 8.95 11.87 -11.15
C ILE A 99 8.77 12.67 -9.87
N ASP A 100 7.53 12.84 -9.41
CA ASP A 100 7.24 13.46 -8.14
C ASP A 100 7.88 12.66 -7.01
N TYR A 101 8.52 13.36 -6.07
CA TYR A 101 9.34 12.74 -5.03
C TYR A 101 9.09 13.35 -3.66
N GLY A 102 8.97 12.50 -2.65
CA GLY A 102 8.92 12.88 -1.25
C GLY A 102 9.89 12.08 -0.41
N PHE A 103 10.50 12.72 0.58
CA PHE A 103 11.42 12.09 1.52
C PHE A 103 10.94 12.30 2.95
N ILE A 104 11.03 11.23 3.74
CA ILE A 104 10.74 11.18 5.17
C ILE A 104 12.01 10.66 5.84
N ASP A 105 12.61 11.47 6.71
CA ASP A 105 13.80 11.08 7.46
C ASP A 105 13.44 10.02 8.52
N LEU A 106 14.01 8.84 8.36
CA LEU A 106 13.76 7.70 9.24
C LEU A 106 14.15 7.98 10.70
N LYS A 107 15.14 8.86 10.94
CA LYS A 107 15.57 9.26 12.29
C LYS A 107 14.54 10.13 13.01
N LYS A 108 13.70 10.85 12.25
CA LYS A 108 12.68 11.76 12.79
C LYS A 108 11.30 11.09 12.90
N SER A 109 11.12 9.96 12.24
CA SER A 109 9.87 9.22 12.28
C SER A 109 9.73 8.41 13.55
N ASN A 110 8.52 8.32 14.10
CA ASN A 110 8.22 7.51 15.30
C ASN A 110 8.04 6.02 14.95
N THR A 111 9.00 5.43 14.22
CA THR A 111 8.92 4.05 13.70
C THR A 111 10.03 3.14 14.22
N ASN A 112 10.67 3.50 15.35
CA ASN A 112 11.82 2.76 15.91
C ASN A 112 12.93 2.49 14.90
N ASN A 113 13.20 3.46 14.00
CA ASN A 113 14.15 3.36 12.89
C ASN A 113 13.82 2.23 11.88
N LEU A 114 12.58 1.78 11.85
CA LEU A 114 12.10 0.80 10.88
C LEU A 114 11.32 1.49 9.76
N TYR A 115 11.49 1.01 8.54
CA TYR A 115 10.67 1.44 7.41
C TYR A 115 9.18 1.23 7.71
N SER A 116 8.35 2.20 7.41
CA SER A 116 6.90 2.09 7.54
C SER A 116 6.20 2.41 6.22
N ARG A 117 5.69 1.37 5.57
CA ARG A 117 4.90 1.47 4.35
C ARG A 117 3.62 2.29 4.56
N SER A 118 2.96 2.07 5.70
CA SER A 118 1.77 2.82 6.11
C SER A 118 2.02 4.32 6.18
N LEU A 119 3.13 4.70 6.80
CA LEU A 119 3.55 6.09 6.95
C LEU A 119 3.78 6.73 5.58
N VAL A 120 4.54 6.05 4.72
CA VAL A 120 4.86 6.51 3.35
C VAL A 120 3.60 6.81 2.54
N PHE A 121 2.63 5.91 2.55
CA PHE A 121 1.38 6.11 1.80
C PHE A 121 0.55 7.26 2.36
N ASN A 122 0.45 7.38 3.68
CA ASN A 122 -0.25 8.49 4.32
C ASN A 122 0.39 9.86 3.99
N PHE A 123 1.72 9.96 4.09
CA PHE A 123 2.45 11.18 3.74
C PHE A 123 2.26 11.54 2.26
N ALA A 124 2.38 10.56 1.36
CA ALA A 124 2.21 10.82 -0.06
C ALA A 124 0.80 11.34 -0.38
N VAL A 125 -0.26 10.71 0.17
CA VAL A 125 -1.64 11.16 -0.05
C VAL A 125 -1.90 12.55 0.52
N LYS A 126 -1.31 12.90 1.67
CA LYS A 126 -1.50 14.22 2.32
C LYS A 126 -0.69 15.33 1.67
N CYS A 127 0.51 15.05 1.17
CA CYS A 127 1.47 16.05 0.75
C CYS A 127 1.49 16.33 -0.74
N PHE A 128 1.00 15.42 -1.59
CA PHE A 128 0.97 15.60 -3.04
C PHE A 128 -0.41 16.04 -3.55
N PRO A 129 -0.51 16.58 -4.79
CA PRO A 129 -1.80 16.91 -5.39
C PRO A 129 -2.75 15.71 -5.38
N GLN A 130 -4.02 15.96 -5.08
CA GLN A 130 -5.02 14.90 -4.98
C GLN A 130 -5.32 14.27 -6.35
N SER A 131 -5.85 13.06 -6.31
CA SER A 131 -6.35 12.34 -7.49
C SER A 131 -7.71 11.71 -7.18
N GLU A 132 -8.40 11.22 -8.19
CA GLU A 132 -9.63 10.44 -7.96
C GLU A 132 -9.32 9.06 -7.36
N TRP A 133 -8.17 8.49 -7.76
CA TRP A 133 -7.73 7.15 -7.36
C TRP A 133 -6.26 7.14 -6.95
N TYR A 134 -5.95 6.41 -5.91
CA TYR A 134 -4.59 6.11 -5.47
C TYR A 134 -4.26 4.64 -5.74
N LEU A 135 -3.24 4.37 -6.55
CA LEU A 135 -2.61 3.06 -6.63
C LEU A 135 -1.44 3.04 -5.65
N LEU A 136 -1.60 2.34 -4.54
CA LEU A 136 -0.57 2.14 -3.52
C LEU A 136 0.19 0.88 -3.91
N HIS A 137 1.49 1.02 -4.22
CA HIS A 137 2.24 0.00 -4.95
C HIS A 137 3.62 -0.22 -4.35
N ASP A 138 4.04 -1.48 -4.18
CA ASP A 138 5.37 -1.80 -3.66
C ASP A 138 6.45 -1.58 -4.73
N CYS A 139 7.66 -1.22 -4.28
CA CYS A 139 8.77 -0.88 -5.17
C CYS A 139 9.40 -2.06 -5.92
N ASP A 140 8.92 -3.27 -5.70
CA ASP A 140 9.41 -4.52 -6.29
C ASP A 140 8.34 -5.29 -7.08
N LEU A 141 7.23 -4.63 -7.43
CA LEU A 141 6.15 -5.21 -8.22
C LEU A 141 6.20 -4.73 -9.67
N LEU A 142 6.10 -5.67 -10.60
CA LEU A 142 6.10 -5.41 -12.04
C LEU A 142 4.69 -5.53 -12.61
N THR A 143 4.31 -4.55 -13.44
CA THR A 143 3.02 -4.48 -14.10
C THR A 143 3.13 -4.94 -15.57
N PRO A 144 2.23 -5.81 -16.08
CA PRO A 144 2.15 -6.12 -17.50
C PRO A 144 1.67 -4.92 -18.32
N ASN A 145 1.90 -4.97 -19.64
CA ASN A 145 1.61 -3.84 -20.55
C ASN A 145 0.17 -3.33 -20.44
N LEU A 146 -0.81 -4.22 -20.35
CA LEU A 146 -2.24 -3.86 -20.32
C LEU A 146 -2.79 -3.60 -18.93
N PHE A 147 -1.94 -3.57 -17.90
CA PHE A 147 -2.35 -3.46 -16.51
C PHE A 147 -3.31 -2.28 -16.28
N PHE A 148 -2.92 -1.07 -16.65
CA PHE A 148 -3.78 0.10 -16.44
C PHE A 148 -5.00 0.12 -17.36
N LYS A 149 -4.87 -0.30 -18.61
CA LYS A 149 -6.03 -0.42 -19.50
C LYS A 149 -7.12 -1.31 -18.92
N ASN A 150 -6.75 -2.44 -18.33
CA ASN A 150 -7.69 -3.36 -17.69
C ASN A 150 -8.32 -2.79 -16.41
N LEU A 151 -7.65 -1.86 -15.71
CA LEU A 151 -8.17 -1.21 -14.51
C LEU A 151 -9.11 -0.03 -14.84
N GLU A 152 -8.86 0.69 -15.93
CA GLU A 152 -9.65 1.88 -16.29
C GLU A 152 -11.14 1.59 -16.47
N ASP A 153 -11.48 0.43 -17.01
CA ASP A 153 -12.89 0.06 -17.20
C ASP A 153 -13.57 -0.25 -15.86
N LEU A 154 -12.85 -0.83 -14.91
CA LEU A 154 -13.38 -1.07 -13.57
C LEU A 154 -13.60 0.25 -12.82
N THR A 155 -12.70 1.20 -12.92
CA THR A 155 -12.82 2.48 -12.19
C THR A 155 -13.99 3.35 -12.67
N LYS A 156 -14.48 3.19 -13.90
CA LYS A 156 -15.63 3.92 -14.44
C LYS A 156 -16.94 3.62 -13.69
N SER A 157 -17.10 2.41 -13.19
CA SER A 157 -18.33 1.95 -12.52
C SER A 157 -18.15 1.55 -11.06
N CYS A 158 -16.90 1.48 -10.59
CA CYS A 158 -16.57 1.01 -9.26
C CYS A 158 -16.75 2.11 -8.21
N LYS A 159 -17.48 1.80 -7.14
CA LYS A 159 -17.65 2.66 -5.95
C LYS A 159 -16.89 2.13 -4.72
N THR A 160 -16.14 1.08 -4.91
CA THR A 160 -15.35 0.42 -3.86
C THR A 160 -13.88 0.38 -4.25
N TRP A 161 -13.04 -0.21 -3.42
CA TRP A 161 -11.64 -0.41 -3.73
C TRP A 161 -11.43 -1.58 -4.71
N ILE A 162 -10.28 -1.60 -5.37
CA ILE A 162 -9.90 -2.61 -6.36
C ILE A 162 -8.60 -3.25 -5.92
N GLN A 163 -8.56 -4.58 -5.85
CA GLN A 163 -7.32 -5.34 -5.84
C GLN A 163 -6.87 -5.48 -7.29
N PRO A 164 -5.75 -4.84 -7.68
CA PRO A 164 -5.48 -4.59 -9.10
C PRO A 164 -4.94 -5.81 -9.86
N TYR A 165 -4.99 -7.00 -9.29
CA TYR A 165 -4.54 -8.24 -9.91
C TYR A 165 -5.57 -9.36 -9.75
N SER A 166 -5.60 -10.25 -10.75
CA SER A 166 -6.47 -11.43 -10.78
C SER A 166 -5.96 -12.53 -9.84
N ASN A 167 -6.82 -13.50 -9.53
CA ASN A 167 -6.49 -14.65 -8.68
C ASN A 167 -6.09 -14.35 -7.22
N LYS A 168 -6.22 -13.10 -6.76
CA LYS A 168 -5.94 -12.67 -5.38
C LYS A 168 -4.49 -12.91 -4.92
N MET A 169 -3.55 -13.10 -5.84
CA MET A 169 -2.15 -13.37 -5.52
C MET A 169 -1.21 -12.69 -6.51
N VAL A 170 -0.12 -12.16 -5.99
CA VAL A 170 1.03 -11.69 -6.76
C VAL A 170 1.95 -12.88 -7.05
N LEU A 171 2.48 -12.98 -8.26
CA LEU A 171 3.33 -14.10 -8.68
C LEU A 171 4.79 -13.78 -8.36
N ASN A 172 5.44 -14.60 -7.53
CA ASN A 172 6.84 -14.43 -7.21
C ASN A 172 7.73 -14.91 -8.37
N LEU A 173 8.69 -14.09 -8.77
CA LEU A 173 9.75 -14.43 -9.71
C LEU A 173 10.86 -15.21 -8.99
N SER A 174 11.65 -15.99 -9.76
CA SER A 174 12.90 -16.53 -9.25
C SER A 174 13.99 -15.44 -9.17
N SER A 175 15.09 -15.73 -8.47
CA SER A 175 16.25 -14.83 -8.42
C SER A 175 16.86 -14.59 -9.81
N ASP A 176 16.92 -15.66 -10.63
CA ASP A 176 17.48 -15.59 -11.97
C ASP A 176 16.59 -14.79 -12.91
N ASP A 177 15.27 -15.04 -12.90
CA ASP A 177 14.31 -14.27 -13.68
C ASP A 177 14.33 -12.78 -13.28
N THR A 178 14.43 -12.49 -11.99
CA THR A 178 14.53 -11.11 -11.49
C THR A 178 15.77 -10.42 -12.04
N ARG A 179 16.94 -11.07 -11.93
CA ARG A 179 18.21 -10.52 -12.44
C ARG A 179 18.16 -10.29 -13.96
N ASP A 180 17.60 -11.23 -14.71
CA ASP A 180 17.48 -11.12 -16.16
C ASP A 180 16.56 -9.96 -16.57
N ILE A 181 15.44 -9.76 -15.85
CA ILE A 181 14.52 -8.65 -16.05
C ILE A 181 15.18 -7.31 -15.71
N GLN A 182 15.91 -7.22 -14.60
CA GLN A 182 16.60 -6.00 -14.20
C GLN A 182 17.67 -5.58 -15.21
N ASN A 183 18.36 -6.54 -15.84
CA ASN A 183 19.42 -6.30 -16.82
C ASN A 183 18.92 -6.19 -18.27
N SER A 184 17.64 -6.47 -18.53
CA SER A 184 17.10 -6.48 -19.88
C SER A 184 16.49 -5.14 -20.29
N GLU A 185 16.44 -4.89 -21.59
CA GLU A 185 15.51 -3.90 -22.14
C GLU A 185 14.06 -4.42 -22.04
N LEU A 186 13.07 -3.50 -22.06
CA LEU A 186 11.63 -3.78 -21.96
C LEU A 186 11.06 -4.88 -22.88
N LYS A 187 11.84 -5.34 -23.86
CA LYS A 187 11.42 -6.36 -24.84
C LYS A 187 11.04 -7.72 -24.22
N VAL A 188 11.62 -8.05 -23.07
CA VAL A 188 11.40 -9.36 -22.41
C VAL A 188 9.98 -9.48 -21.85
N ILE A 189 9.31 -8.38 -21.50
CA ILE A 189 7.97 -8.41 -20.85
C ILE A 189 6.83 -8.63 -21.82
N LYS A 190 7.00 -8.30 -23.08
CA LYS A 190 5.97 -8.66 -24.10
C LYS A 190 5.67 -10.16 -24.10
N ASN A 191 6.56 -10.98 -23.57
CA ASN A 191 6.47 -12.43 -23.52
C ASN A 191 6.13 -12.98 -22.12
N LEU A 192 5.97 -12.15 -21.09
CA LEU A 192 5.58 -12.60 -19.74
C LEU A 192 4.08 -13.00 -19.64
N ASP A 193 3.30 -12.88 -20.71
CA ASP A 193 1.85 -12.91 -20.59
C ASP A 193 1.30 -14.28 -20.23
N GLU A 194 1.52 -15.33 -20.96
CA GLU A 194 0.81 -16.59 -20.70
C GLU A 194 1.73 -17.74 -20.36
N GLU A 195 2.79 -17.92 -21.10
CA GLU A 195 3.73 -19.03 -20.92
C GLU A 195 4.55 -18.89 -19.63
N TYR A 196 4.96 -17.64 -19.32
CA TYR A 196 5.67 -17.33 -18.08
C TYR A 196 4.75 -17.47 -16.86
N TYR A 197 3.50 -17.04 -16.97
CA TYR A 197 2.48 -17.21 -15.92
C TYR A 197 2.31 -18.67 -15.54
N LEU A 198 2.19 -19.57 -16.51
CA LEU A 198 2.04 -21.01 -16.28
C LEU A 198 3.27 -21.63 -15.61
N LYS A 199 4.46 -21.14 -15.98
CA LYS A 199 5.74 -21.60 -15.38
C LYS A 199 5.87 -21.15 -13.92
N VAL A 200 5.60 -19.88 -13.63
CA VAL A 200 5.71 -19.29 -12.28
C VAL A 200 4.65 -19.87 -11.33
N LYS A 201 3.39 -19.94 -11.77
CA LYS A 201 2.28 -20.50 -10.97
C LYS A 201 2.53 -21.93 -10.52
N LYS A 202 3.27 -22.71 -11.29
CA LYS A 202 3.53 -24.11 -11.00
C LYS A 202 4.58 -24.35 -9.92
N ASN A 203 5.53 -23.43 -9.76
CA ASN A 203 6.77 -23.69 -9.01
C ASN A 203 7.03 -22.76 -7.81
N ILE A 204 6.37 -21.60 -7.74
CA ILE A 204 6.63 -20.60 -6.68
C ILE A 204 5.30 -20.09 -6.13
N PRO A 205 5.04 -20.22 -4.82
CA PRO A 205 3.83 -19.65 -4.21
C PRO A 205 3.76 -18.14 -4.43
N GLY A 206 2.57 -17.66 -4.77
CA GLY A 206 2.32 -16.22 -4.85
C GLY A 206 2.27 -15.55 -3.48
N ALA A 207 2.41 -14.23 -3.46
CA ALA A 207 2.22 -13.37 -2.29
C ALA A 207 0.86 -12.66 -2.33
N VAL A 208 0.37 -12.27 -1.15
CA VAL A 208 -0.85 -11.45 -0.99
C VAL A 208 -0.42 -10.06 -0.54
N GLY A 209 -1.02 -9.02 -1.10
CA GLY A 209 -0.68 -7.64 -0.79
C GLY A 209 0.23 -7.01 -1.84
N GLY A 210 0.86 -5.91 -1.46
CA GLY A 210 1.82 -5.19 -2.29
C GLY A 210 1.20 -4.17 -3.25
N SER A 211 -0.07 -4.29 -3.63
CA SER A 211 -0.74 -3.29 -4.46
C SER A 211 -2.23 -3.21 -4.17
N ILE A 212 -2.75 -1.98 -4.09
CA ILE A 212 -4.18 -1.69 -3.91
C ILE A 212 -4.54 -0.42 -4.66
N LEU A 213 -5.65 -0.43 -5.37
CA LEU A 213 -6.23 0.75 -6.01
C LEU A 213 -7.47 1.19 -5.22
N VAL A 214 -7.40 2.34 -4.60
CA VAL A 214 -8.43 2.86 -3.71
C VAL A 214 -8.92 4.23 -4.16
N PRO A 215 -10.24 4.49 -4.19
CA PRO A 215 -10.76 5.83 -4.45
C PRO A 215 -10.33 6.81 -3.34
N ASN A 216 -10.08 8.05 -3.72
CA ASN A 216 -9.69 9.11 -2.79
C ASN A 216 -10.65 9.19 -1.57
N ASN A 217 -11.94 9.28 -1.85
CA ASN A 217 -12.94 9.39 -0.78
C ASN A 217 -12.90 8.22 0.21
N LEU A 218 -12.67 7.00 -0.25
CA LEU A 218 -12.57 5.83 0.64
C LEU A 218 -11.29 5.82 1.45
N PHE A 219 -10.16 6.26 0.87
CA PHE A 219 -8.90 6.39 1.60
C PHE A 219 -9.07 7.33 2.80
N TYR A 220 -9.69 8.50 2.56
CA TYR A 220 -9.98 9.46 3.63
C TYR A 220 -11.06 8.96 4.59
N GLU A 221 -12.07 8.22 4.12
CA GLU A 221 -13.15 7.69 4.95
C GLU A 221 -12.66 6.70 6.02
N VAL A 222 -11.62 5.92 5.71
CA VAL A 222 -10.99 5.03 6.70
C VAL A 222 -9.86 5.69 7.49
N GLY A 223 -9.52 6.96 7.22
CA GLY A 223 -8.43 7.68 7.86
C GLY A 223 -7.04 7.21 7.44
N GLY A 224 -6.88 6.74 6.20
CA GLY A 224 -5.62 6.18 5.71
C GLY A 224 -5.21 4.88 6.41
N PHE A 225 -3.92 4.57 6.33
CA PHE A 225 -3.32 3.46 7.09
C PHE A 225 -3.13 3.81 8.57
N ASP A 226 -3.01 2.77 9.38
CA ASP A 226 -2.78 2.90 10.83
C ASP A 226 -1.28 2.87 11.14
N ASN A 227 -0.55 3.88 10.65
CA ASN A 227 0.89 4.01 10.85
C ASN A 227 1.30 4.22 12.32
N GLU A 228 0.36 4.54 13.19
CA GLU A 228 0.52 4.62 14.65
C GLU A 228 0.63 3.24 15.29
N LEU A 229 0.03 2.24 14.64
CA LEU A 229 -0.01 0.86 15.14
C LEU A 229 1.08 -0.02 14.51
N PHE A 230 1.54 0.33 13.30
CA PHE A 230 2.33 -0.57 12.47
C PHE A 230 3.54 0.11 11.83
N TYR A 231 4.70 -0.53 11.95
CA TYR A 231 5.96 -0.19 11.29
C TYR A 231 6.80 -1.45 11.08
N GLY A 232 7.78 -1.38 10.22
CA GLY A 232 8.57 -2.55 9.84
C GLY A 232 7.75 -3.58 9.06
N TYR A 233 7.99 -4.86 9.29
CA TYR A 233 7.21 -5.95 8.71
C TYR A 233 5.96 -6.20 9.58
N ALA A 234 4.84 -5.67 9.17
CA ALA A 234 3.60 -5.63 9.93
C ALA A 234 2.37 -5.98 9.07
N PRO A 235 1.23 -6.31 9.69
CA PRO A 235 -0.01 -6.64 8.98
C PRO A 235 -0.87 -5.39 8.65
N GLU A 236 -0.23 -4.29 8.24
CA GLU A 236 -0.87 -3.00 7.99
C GLU A 236 -1.86 -3.03 6.82
N ASP A 237 -1.53 -3.77 5.76
CA ASP A 237 -2.40 -3.97 4.61
C ASP A 237 -3.67 -4.72 4.99
N ALA A 238 -3.55 -5.76 5.79
CA ALA A 238 -4.68 -6.55 6.24
C ALA A 238 -5.67 -5.72 7.07
N LEU A 239 -5.19 -4.82 7.95
CA LEU A 239 -6.08 -3.93 8.70
C LEU A 239 -6.70 -2.86 7.80
N PHE A 240 -5.94 -2.31 6.86
CA PHE A 240 -6.46 -1.32 5.91
C PHE A 240 -7.61 -1.90 5.08
N TRP A 241 -7.42 -3.10 4.51
CA TRP A 241 -8.47 -3.80 3.76
C TRP A 241 -9.69 -4.11 4.62
N PHE A 242 -9.47 -4.57 5.85
CA PHE A 242 -10.55 -4.82 6.79
C PHE A 242 -11.39 -3.57 7.06
N LYS A 243 -10.76 -2.41 7.26
CA LYS A 243 -11.48 -1.15 7.45
C LYS A 243 -12.30 -0.76 6.21
N LEU A 244 -11.73 -0.93 5.01
CA LEU A 244 -12.47 -0.69 3.76
C LEU A 244 -13.70 -1.61 3.63
N GLU A 245 -13.55 -2.92 3.93
CA GLU A 245 -14.68 -3.86 3.91
C GLU A 245 -15.76 -3.47 4.92
N CYS A 246 -15.39 -2.99 6.12
CA CYS A 246 -16.33 -2.51 7.14
C CYS A 246 -17.19 -1.31 6.71
N LEU A 247 -16.79 -0.56 5.68
CA LEU A 247 -17.62 0.52 5.13
C LEU A 247 -18.83 -0.02 4.34
N PHE A 248 -18.68 -1.19 3.72
CA PHE A 248 -19.69 -1.75 2.81
C PHE A 248 -20.58 -2.81 3.46
N GLN A 249 -20.07 -3.52 4.46
CA GLN A 249 -20.81 -4.61 5.09
C GLN A 249 -20.49 -4.72 6.59
N LYS A 250 -21.47 -5.25 7.33
CA LYS A 250 -21.22 -5.72 8.70
C LYS A 250 -20.44 -7.03 8.59
N ILE A 251 -19.13 -6.97 8.88
CA ILE A 251 -18.31 -8.17 8.89
C ILE A 251 -18.43 -8.78 10.28
N GLU A 252 -19.03 -9.97 10.37
CA GLU A 252 -18.80 -10.84 11.51
C GLU A 252 -17.46 -11.53 11.27
N PHE A 253 -16.55 -11.37 12.21
CA PHE A 253 -15.18 -11.84 12.07
C PHE A 253 -15.11 -13.36 12.01
N HIS A 254 -14.69 -13.90 10.89
CA HIS A 254 -14.32 -15.30 10.74
C HIS A 254 -12.81 -15.40 10.51
N THR A 255 -12.19 -16.35 11.16
CA THR A 255 -10.74 -16.58 11.32
C THR A 255 -9.91 -16.75 10.04
N HIS A 256 -10.50 -16.73 8.84
CA HIS A 256 -9.81 -16.90 7.58
C HIS A 256 -9.94 -15.68 6.68
N TRP A 257 -9.08 -14.73 6.89
CA TRP A 257 -9.05 -13.42 6.22
C TRP A 257 -8.91 -13.42 4.69
N TYR A 258 -8.52 -14.55 4.08
CA TYR A 258 -8.47 -14.70 2.62
C TYR A 258 -9.85 -14.73 1.93
N ASN A 259 -10.94 -14.90 2.67
CA ASN A 259 -12.28 -15.05 2.12
C ASN A 259 -13.14 -13.77 2.19
N HIS A 260 -12.58 -12.64 2.67
CA HIS A 260 -13.38 -11.49 3.08
C HIS A 260 -13.31 -10.26 2.18
N PHE A 261 -12.82 -10.39 0.96
CA PHE A 261 -12.83 -9.28 -0.01
C PHE A 261 -14.16 -9.19 -0.78
N GLY A 262 -15.29 -9.23 -0.07
CA GLY A 262 -16.61 -9.22 -0.68
C GLY A 262 -16.96 -7.92 -1.41
N ALA A 263 -16.41 -6.78 -0.93
CA ALA A 263 -16.60 -5.48 -1.55
C ALA A 263 -15.56 -5.16 -2.63
N ALA A 264 -14.38 -5.78 -2.60
CA ALA A 264 -13.33 -5.54 -3.58
C ALA A 264 -13.74 -5.97 -4.99
N LYS A 265 -13.29 -5.22 -5.98
CA LYS A 265 -13.36 -5.60 -7.40
C LYS A 265 -12.01 -6.11 -7.88
N TYR A 266 -12.04 -6.94 -8.91
CA TYR A 266 -10.86 -7.59 -9.49
C TYR A 266 -10.91 -7.47 -11.01
N PRO A 267 -9.81 -7.12 -11.68
CA PRO A 267 -9.72 -7.28 -13.12
C PRO A 267 -9.65 -8.76 -13.51
N SER A 268 -10.23 -9.11 -14.64
CA SER A 268 -10.25 -10.50 -15.12
C SER A 268 -8.86 -11.03 -15.53
N ASN A 269 -7.98 -10.15 -16.02
CA ASN A 269 -6.74 -10.52 -16.71
C ASN A 269 -5.52 -9.69 -16.30
N ASN A 270 -5.39 -9.33 -15.04
CA ASN A 270 -4.18 -8.66 -14.56
C ASN A 270 -3.36 -9.60 -13.68
N ASN A 271 -2.07 -9.70 -13.98
CA ASN A 271 -1.10 -10.32 -13.11
C ASN A 271 -0.15 -9.25 -12.58
N LEU A 272 0.37 -9.44 -11.39
CA LEU A 272 1.51 -8.71 -10.87
C LEU A 272 2.63 -9.69 -10.58
N TYR A 273 3.87 -9.28 -10.84
CA TYR A 273 5.04 -10.11 -10.64
C TYR A 273 5.92 -9.46 -9.58
N HIS A 274 6.20 -10.20 -8.52
CA HIS A 274 7.07 -9.74 -7.44
C HIS A 274 8.52 -10.14 -7.75
N GLN A 275 9.39 -9.16 -7.83
CA GLN A 275 10.82 -9.36 -8.01
C GLN A 275 11.38 -10.09 -6.78
N TRP A 276 12.13 -11.16 -7.02
CA TRP A 276 12.75 -11.89 -5.92
C TRP A 276 13.79 -11.04 -5.19
N HIS A 277 13.73 -11.07 -3.88
CA HIS A 277 14.77 -10.57 -3.00
C HIS A 277 14.85 -11.43 -1.74
N PRO A 278 16.01 -11.46 -1.03
CA PRO A 278 16.09 -12.08 0.27
C PRO A 278 15.04 -11.51 1.22
N ILE A 279 14.34 -12.38 1.91
CA ILE A 279 13.35 -11.96 2.92
C ILE A 279 14.08 -11.83 4.25
N GLU A 280 14.32 -10.61 4.68
CA GLU A 280 14.75 -10.30 6.04
C GLU A 280 13.53 -10.18 6.95
N ILE A 281 12.93 -11.33 7.29
CA ILE A 281 11.85 -11.33 8.29
C ILE A 281 12.52 -11.40 9.67
N ASN A 282 12.76 -10.27 10.28
CA ASN A 282 12.96 -10.21 11.72
C ASN A 282 11.60 -10.41 12.41
N LYS A 283 11.20 -11.68 12.55
CA LYS A 283 10.07 -12.08 13.41
C LYS A 283 10.54 -11.94 14.86
N ASN A 284 10.59 -10.71 15.31
CA ASN A 284 10.89 -10.37 16.69
C ASN A 284 9.59 -10.20 17.48
N THR A 285 9.71 -10.00 18.77
CA THR A 285 8.58 -9.74 19.69
C THR A 285 7.71 -8.57 19.23
N GLU A 286 8.27 -7.58 18.54
CA GLU A 286 7.53 -6.42 18.02
C GLU A 286 6.58 -6.83 16.90
N HIS A 287 7.01 -7.69 15.96
CA HIS A 287 6.12 -8.22 14.92
C HIS A 287 4.96 -9.00 15.53
N GLU A 288 5.21 -9.87 16.51
CA GLU A 288 4.16 -10.62 17.21
C GLU A 288 3.17 -9.68 17.92
N ASN A 289 3.68 -8.64 18.56
CA ASN A 289 2.83 -7.63 19.22
C ASN A 289 1.93 -6.91 18.21
N MET A 290 2.43 -6.54 17.02
CA MET A 290 1.64 -5.91 15.98
C MET A 290 0.58 -6.86 15.39
N VAL A 291 0.92 -8.14 15.19
CA VAL A 291 -0.05 -9.16 14.77
C VAL A 291 -1.16 -9.33 15.82
N ASN A 292 -0.79 -9.40 17.12
CA ASN A 292 -1.75 -9.47 18.20
C ASN A 292 -2.63 -8.20 18.28
N LEU A 293 -2.05 -7.03 18.08
CA LEU A 293 -2.80 -5.77 18.07
C LEU A 293 -3.82 -5.74 16.92
N ARG A 294 -3.43 -6.17 15.70
CA ARG A 294 -4.35 -6.34 14.58
C ARG A 294 -5.47 -7.33 14.92
N ASN A 295 -5.13 -8.50 15.48
CA ASN A 295 -6.13 -9.52 15.86
C ASN A 295 -7.12 -8.98 16.89
N ASN A 296 -6.62 -8.23 17.86
CA ASN A 296 -7.43 -7.57 18.87
C ASN A 296 -8.37 -6.52 18.25
N TYR A 297 -7.87 -5.71 17.30
CA TYR A 297 -8.69 -4.70 16.60
C TYR A 297 -9.87 -5.36 15.88
N VAL A 298 -9.60 -6.39 15.10
CA VAL A 298 -10.62 -7.04 14.28
C VAL A 298 -11.59 -7.92 15.12
N SER A 299 -11.23 -8.25 16.35
CA SER A 299 -12.10 -8.98 17.29
C SER A 299 -13.10 -8.09 18.03
N LEU A 300 -12.98 -6.77 17.94
CA LEU A 300 -13.93 -5.85 18.51
C LEU A 300 -15.32 -5.99 17.86
N ASP A 301 -16.36 -5.64 18.60
CA ASP A 301 -17.69 -5.53 18.00
C ASP A 301 -17.75 -4.42 16.93
N TYR A 302 -18.69 -4.55 16.00
CA TYR A 302 -18.81 -3.65 14.86
C TYR A 302 -18.99 -2.17 15.25
N LYS A 303 -19.64 -1.90 16.37
CA LYS A 303 -19.86 -0.53 16.86
C LYS A 303 -18.54 0.12 17.26
N LYS A 304 -17.71 -0.59 18.03
CA LYS A 304 -16.38 -0.14 18.46
C LYS A 304 -15.44 0.04 17.27
N ILE A 305 -15.46 -0.88 16.29
CA ILE A 305 -14.69 -0.74 15.05
C ILE A 305 -15.08 0.54 14.33
N LYS A 306 -16.35 0.81 14.15
CA LYS A 306 -16.84 2.05 13.51
C LYS A 306 -16.43 3.31 14.27
N GLU A 307 -16.42 3.28 15.58
CA GLU A 307 -15.96 4.39 16.41
C GLU A 307 -14.45 4.64 16.22
N LEU A 308 -13.62 3.59 16.18
CA LEU A 308 -12.18 3.71 15.91
C LEU A 308 -11.91 4.24 14.48
N ILE A 309 -12.64 3.76 13.47
CA ILE A 309 -12.52 4.28 12.10
C ILE A 309 -12.88 5.77 12.05
N SER A 310 -13.97 6.18 12.70
CA SER A 310 -14.40 7.58 12.76
C SER A 310 -13.39 8.47 13.46
N LEU A 311 -12.85 8.03 14.60
CA LEU A 311 -11.79 8.73 15.30
C LEU A 311 -10.53 8.87 14.44
N LYS A 312 -10.08 7.78 13.82
CA LYS A 312 -8.91 7.79 12.95
C LYS A 312 -9.09 8.73 11.76
N LYS A 313 -10.28 8.73 11.14
CA LYS A 313 -10.63 9.67 10.07
C LYS A 313 -10.49 11.12 10.52
N GLU A 314 -11.08 11.46 11.66
CA GLU A 314 -11.01 12.83 12.22
C GLU A 314 -9.56 13.25 12.45
N LEU A 315 -8.77 12.43 13.14
CA LEU A 315 -7.35 12.69 13.41
C LEU A 315 -6.54 12.83 12.13
N PHE A 316 -6.76 11.95 11.16
CA PHE A 316 -6.08 11.99 9.86
C PHE A 316 -6.43 13.25 9.06
N LEU A 317 -7.68 13.70 9.08
CA LEU A 317 -8.09 14.91 8.37
C LEU A 317 -7.44 16.17 8.95
N ASN A 318 -7.30 16.23 10.28
CA ASN A 318 -6.76 17.38 10.99
C ASN A 318 -5.22 17.45 11.01
N ALA A 319 -4.53 16.34 10.74
CA ALA A 319 -3.07 16.25 10.61
C ALA A 319 -2.61 16.66 9.19
#